data_b25483286810159c4706bcb1a6e62f80
#
_entry.id   b25483286810159c4706bcb1a6e62f80
#
_cell.length_a   1.000
_cell.length_b   1.000
_cell.length_c   1.000
_cell.angle_alpha   90.00
_cell.angle_beta   90.00
_cell.angle_gamma   90.00
#
_symmetry.space_group_name_H-M   'P 1'
#
loop_
_entity.id
_entity.type
_entity.pdbx_description
1 polymer ?
#
loop_
_entity_poly.entity_id
_entity_poly.type
_entity_poly.pdbx_seq_one_letter_code
_entity_poly.pdbx_strand_id
1 'polypeptide(L)'
;MTAMNVVRFRVKPGCEQKFIDAHRSAGPQFDGFLGGRLIKTGERTYCIIAEWDDMDAIAMARPNMVATLDSFRHLLEDLGGGLGVTDPVSGPVVLELK
;
A
#
# COMPACT_ATOMS: atom_id res chain seq x y z
N MET A 1 20.51 -1.00 -4.22
CA MET A 1 19.42 -0.15 -4.70
C MET A 1 18.18 -0.41 -3.89
N THR A 2 17.35 0.59 -3.75
CA THR A 2 16.08 0.46 -3.02
C THR A 2 15.08 -0.39 -3.82
N ALA A 3 13.94 -0.67 -3.20
CA ALA A 3 12.83 -1.34 -3.83
C ALA A 3 11.56 -0.55 -3.57
N MET A 4 10.56 -0.75 -4.40
CA MET A 4 9.28 -0.07 -4.26
C MET A 4 8.15 -1.07 -4.28
N ASN A 5 7.08 -0.76 -3.54
CA ASN A 5 5.84 -1.48 -3.73
C ASN A 5 4.72 -0.49 -3.97
N VAL A 6 3.77 -0.91 -4.79
CA VAL A 6 2.63 -0.10 -5.20
C VAL A 6 1.38 -0.94 -5.00
N VAL A 7 0.40 -0.42 -4.27
CA VAL A 7 -0.82 -1.17 -3.98
C VAL A 7 -2.02 -0.30 -4.31
N ARG A 8 -2.91 -0.82 -5.13
CA ARG A 8 -4.13 -0.14 -5.53
C ARG A 8 -5.32 -0.61 -4.70
N PHE A 9 -6.20 0.33 -4.35
CA PHE A 9 -7.40 0.07 -3.55
C PHE A 9 -8.60 0.79 -4.13
N ARG A 10 -9.79 0.23 -3.87
CA ARG A 10 -11.06 0.95 -4.05
C ARG A 10 -11.78 0.98 -2.72
N VAL A 11 -12.14 2.18 -2.28
CA VAL A 11 -12.73 2.39 -0.96
C VAL A 11 -14.25 2.48 -1.09
N LYS A 12 -14.95 1.91 -0.13
CA LYS A 12 -16.42 1.99 -0.06
C LYS A 12 -16.87 3.44 0.08
N PRO A 13 -18.06 3.79 -0.46
CA PRO A 13 -18.58 5.15 -0.34
C PRO A 13 -18.62 5.60 1.13
N GLY A 14 -18.15 6.82 1.38
CA GLY A 14 -18.16 7.41 2.72
C GLY A 14 -17.07 6.95 3.65
N CYS A 15 -16.17 6.04 3.20
CA CYS A 15 -15.11 5.50 4.03
C CYS A 15 -13.73 6.10 3.71
N GLU A 16 -13.68 7.10 2.85
CA GLU A 16 -12.41 7.62 2.33
C GLU A 16 -11.52 8.18 3.44
N GLN A 17 -12.08 8.96 4.35
CA GLN A 17 -11.28 9.56 5.43
C GLN A 17 -10.78 8.50 6.42
N LYS A 18 -11.61 7.50 6.73
CA LYS A 18 -11.19 6.39 7.60
C LYS A 18 -10.03 5.61 6.99
N PHE A 19 -10.08 5.42 5.67
CA PHE A 19 -9.02 4.74 4.92
C PHE A 19 -7.71 5.52 5.00
N ILE A 20 -7.75 6.83 4.78
CA ILE A 20 -6.58 7.70 4.88
C ILE A 20 -6.01 7.65 6.29
N ASP A 21 -6.86 7.76 7.30
CA ASP A 21 -6.43 7.76 8.70
C ASP A 21 -5.80 6.43 9.10
N ALA A 22 -6.28 5.32 8.55
CA ALA A 22 -5.71 4.00 8.82
C ALA A 22 -4.26 3.91 8.35
N HIS A 23 -3.91 4.61 7.28
CA HIS A 23 -2.53 4.62 6.76
C HIS A 23 -1.61 5.55 7.55
N ARG A 24 -2.15 6.53 8.26
CA ARG A 24 -1.37 7.54 8.96
C ARG A 24 -0.44 6.95 10.01
N SER A 25 -0.85 5.88 10.65
CA SER A 25 -0.13 5.31 11.79
C SER A 25 0.61 4.01 11.45
N ALA A 26 0.51 3.50 10.22
CA ALA A 26 1.00 2.17 9.88
C ALA A 26 2.45 2.13 9.39
N GLY A 27 2.79 3.02 8.46
CA GLY A 27 4.07 2.97 7.74
C GLY A 27 5.32 3.03 8.61
N PRO A 28 5.39 3.95 9.61
CA PRO A 28 6.62 4.09 10.41
C PRO A 28 6.99 2.88 11.25
N GLN A 29 6.15 1.87 11.32
CA GLN A 29 6.35 0.69 12.16
C GLN A 29 7.08 -0.45 11.43
N PHE A 30 7.36 -0.29 10.14
CA PHE A 30 7.97 -1.37 9.35
C PHE A 30 9.47 -1.16 9.22
N ASP A 31 10.26 -2.17 9.55
CA ASP A 31 11.71 -2.15 9.36
C ASP A 31 12.04 -2.05 7.87
N GLY A 32 12.98 -1.19 7.55
CA GLY A 32 13.41 -0.99 6.15
C GLY A 32 12.49 -0.10 5.33
N PHE A 33 11.41 0.41 5.93
CA PHE A 33 10.51 1.34 5.27
C PHE A 33 11.16 2.73 5.20
N LEU A 34 11.34 3.26 3.99
CA LEU A 34 11.99 4.55 3.78
C LEU A 34 11.00 5.70 3.63
N GLY A 35 9.77 5.40 3.24
CA GLY A 35 8.74 6.42 3.08
C GLY A 35 7.72 5.99 2.05
N GLY A 36 6.59 6.66 2.06
CA GLY A 36 5.53 6.35 1.12
C GLY A 36 4.58 7.50 0.94
N ARG A 37 3.76 7.39 -0.09
CA ARG A 37 2.72 8.36 -0.41
C ARG A 37 1.47 7.65 -0.81
N LEU A 38 0.34 8.15 -0.31
CA LEU A 38 -0.97 7.68 -0.74
C LEU A 38 -1.52 8.71 -1.70
N ILE A 39 -1.82 8.30 -2.93
CA ILE A 39 -2.38 9.18 -3.94
C ILE A 39 -3.81 8.78 -4.23
N LYS A 40 -4.63 9.73 -4.63
CA LYS A 40 -6.00 9.50 -5.04
C LYS A 40 -6.03 9.47 -6.58
N THR A 41 -6.44 8.33 -7.14
CA THR A 41 -6.42 8.12 -8.57
C THR A 41 -7.79 8.23 -9.23
N GLY A 42 -8.84 8.30 -8.43
CA GLY A 42 -10.21 8.45 -8.89
C GLY A 42 -11.10 8.79 -7.72
N GLU A 43 -12.41 8.78 -7.92
CA GLU A 43 -13.36 9.23 -6.91
C GLU A 43 -13.22 8.45 -5.60
N ARG A 44 -13.06 7.12 -5.69
CA ARG A 44 -12.89 6.26 -4.51
C ARG A 44 -11.72 5.32 -4.67
N THR A 45 -10.81 5.62 -5.58
CA THR A 45 -9.66 4.78 -5.85
C THR A 45 -8.39 5.47 -5.38
N TYR A 46 -7.52 4.68 -4.77
CA TYR A 46 -6.28 5.15 -4.17
C TYR A 46 -5.16 4.19 -4.51
N CYS A 47 -3.94 4.71 -4.42
CA CYS A 47 -2.75 3.91 -4.63
C CYS A 47 -1.71 4.34 -3.61
N ILE A 48 -1.13 3.38 -2.87
CA ILE A 48 0.01 3.67 -2.03
C ILE A 48 1.28 3.32 -2.79
N ILE A 49 2.27 4.21 -2.71
CA ILE A 49 3.57 4.04 -3.36
C ILE A 49 4.59 4.16 -2.24
N ALA A 50 5.28 3.07 -1.94
CA ALA A 50 6.21 3.01 -0.83
C ALA A 50 7.60 2.59 -1.28
N GLU A 51 8.61 3.19 -0.66
CA GLU A 51 10.00 2.89 -0.90
C GLU A 51 10.58 2.15 0.30
N TRP A 52 11.42 1.15 0.02
CA TRP A 52 12.01 0.26 1.02
C TRP A 52 13.50 0.09 0.75
N ASP A 53 14.25 -0.31 1.77
CA ASP A 53 15.70 -0.54 1.64
C ASP A 53 16.02 -1.52 0.51
N ASP A 54 15.24 -2.61 0.41
CA ASP A 54 15.43 -3.65 -0.60
C ASP A 54 14.19 -4.53 -0.66
N MET A 55 14.21 -5.52 -1.53
CA MET A 55 13.11 -6.47 -1.66
C MET A 55 12.94 -7.37 -0.43
N ASP A 56 14.04 -7.67 0.26
CA ASP A 56 13.97 -8.47 1.48
C ASP A 56 13.21 -7.74 2.58
N ALA A 57 13.36 -6.41 2.68
CA ALA A 57 12.60 -5.61 3.63
C ALA A 57 11.10 -5.69 3.36
N ILE A 58 10.70 -5.66 2.09
CA ILE A 58 9.29 -5.82 1.70
C ILE A 58 8.79 -7.22 2.10
N ALA A 59 9.56 -8.25 1.79
CA ALA A 59 9.18 -9.62 2.09
C ALA A 59 9.02 -9.85 3.60
N MET A 60 9.94 -9.31 4.39
CA MET A 60 9.89 -9.45 5.85
C MET A 60 8.76 -8.65 6.48
N ALA A 61 8.38 -7.54 5.87
CA ALA A 61 7.28 -6.71 6.37
C ALA A 61 5.91 -7.28 5.99
N ARG A 62 5.83 -8.21 5.04
CA ARG A 62 4.56 -8.70 4.50
C ARG A 62 3.57 -9.18 5.55
N PRO A 63 3.95 -10.01 6.54
CA PRO A 63 2.99 -10.41 7.57
C PRO A 63 2.38 -9.24 8.33
N ASN A 64 3.20 -8.23 8.64
CA ASN A 64 2.74 -7.03 9.33
C ASN A 64 1.87 -6.15 8.43
N MET A 65 2.21 -6.09 7.14
CA MET A 65 1.39 -5.36 6.16
C MET A 65 0.02 -6.02 5.98
N VAL A 66 -0.04 -7.35 5.97
CA VAL A 66 -1.30 -8.09 5.90
C VAL A 66 -2.14 -7.84 7.15
N ALA A 67 -1.53 -7.86 8.33
CA ALA A 67 -2.22 -7.56 9.57
C ALA A 67 -2.79 -6.14 9.57
N THR A 68 -2.03 -5.18 9.06
CA THR A 68 -2.49 -3.80 8.90
C THR A 68 -3.67 -3.73 7.93
N LEU A 69 -3.57 -4.41 6.80
CA LEU A 69 -4.65 -4.47 5.81
C LEU A 69 -5.92 -5.04 6.44
N ASP A 70 -5.78 -6.11 7.24
CA ASP A 70 -6.93 -6.73 7.89
C ASP A 70 -7.68 -5.77 8.79
N SER A 71 -6.98 -4.80 9.40
CA SER A 71 -7.60 -3.81 10.28
C SER A 71 -8.52 -2.84 9.54
N PHE A 72 -8.36 -2.66 8.23
CA PHE A 72 -9.22 -1.76 7.44
C PHE A 72 -9.82 -2.41 6.20
N ARG A 73 -9.70 -3.73 6.06
CA ARG A 73 -10.24 -4.47 4.91
C ARG A 73 -11.73 -4.21 4.71
N HIS A 74 -12.46 -4.03 5.79
CA HIS A 74 -13.91 -3.76 5.75
C HIS A 74 -14.27 -2.43 5.08
N LEU A 75 -13.30 -1.53 4.90
CA LEU A 75 -13.49 -0.26 4.20
C LEU A 75 -13.34 -0.37 2.69
N LEU A 76 -12.90 -1.53 2.19
CA LEU A 76 -12.48 -1.72 0.80
C LEU A 76 -13.52 -2.50 0.01
N GLU A 77 -13.58 -2.20 -1.30
CA GLU A 77 -14.38 -2.95 -2.26
C GLU A 77 -13.50 -3.87 -3.08
N ASP A 78 -14.08 -4.98 -3.55
CA ASP A 78 -13.41 -5.88 -4.46
C ASP A 78 -13.09 -5.15 -5.77
N LEU A 79 -11.87 -5.31 -6.27
CA LEU A 79 -11.42 -4.68 -7.49
C LEU A 79 -11.87 -5.41 -8.76
N GLY A 80 -12.40 -6.62 -8.60
CA GLY A 80 -12.82 -7.43 -9.73
C GLY A 80 -11.66 -8.21 -10.34
N GLY A 81 -11.97 -9.03 -11.34
CA GLY A 81 -10.95 -9.78 -12.07
C GLY A 81 -10.16 -10.78 -11.23
N GLY A 82 -10.67 -11.19 -10.08
CA GLY A 82 -9.97 -12.10 -9.20
C GLY A 82 -8.92 -11.45 -8.29
N LEU A 83 -8.80 -10.13 -8.32
CA LEU A 83 -7.79 -9.41 -7.52
C LEU A 83 -8.09 -9.34 -6.04
N GLY A 84 -9.38 -9.42 -5.65
CA GLY A 84 -9.78 -9.17 -4.26
C GLY A 84 -9.79 -7.69 -3.97
N VAL A 85 -9.40 -7.30 -2.75
CA VAL A 85 -9.47 -5.90 -2.31
C VAL A 85 -8.17 -5.11 -2.52
N THR A 86 -7.11 -5.76 -2.98
CA THR A 86 -5.83 -5.08 -3.27
C THR A 86 -5.26 -5.56 -4.59
N ASP A 87 -4.48 -4.69 -5.22
CA ASP A 87 -3.74 -5.01 -6.44
C ASP A 87 -2.29 -4.57 -6.22
N PRO A 88 -1.46 -5.42 -5.60
CA PRO A 88 -0.08 -5.07 -5.27
C PRO A 88 0.90 -5.45 -6.37
N VAL A 89 1.89 -4.60 -6.59
CA VAL A 89 3.07 -4.92 -7.38
C VAL A 89 4.29 -4.41 -6.63
N SER A 90 5.43 -5.06 -6.79
CA SER A 90 6.68 -4.63 -6.19
C SER A 90 7.85 -5.04 -7.03
N GLY A 91 8.95 -4.30 -6.91
CA GLY A 91 10.17 -4.62 -7.64
C GLY A 91 11.33 -3.74 -7.17
N PRO A 92 12.56 -4.17 -7.45
CA PRO A 92 13.73 -3.34 -7.17
C PRO A 92 13.78 -2.15 -8.12
N VAL A 93 14.32 -1.04 -7.62
CA VAL A 93 14.57 0.12 -8.47
C VAL A 93 15.74 -0.21 -9.38
N VAL A 94 15.54 -0.11 -10.69
CA VAL A 94 16.57 -0.44 -11.67
C VAL A 94 17.11 0.80 -12.37
N LEU A 95 16.42 1.94 -12.20
CA LEU A 95 16.82 3.21 -12.81
C LEU A 95 16.15 4.35 -12.05
N GLU A 96 16.92 5.35 -11.69
CA GLU A 96 16.40 6.60 -11.17
C GLU A 96 16.45 7.65 -12.28
N LEU A 97 15.33 8.33 -12.49
CA LEU A 97 15.20 9.29 -13.58
C LEU A 97 15.52 10.72 -13.15
N LYS A 98 15.98 10.88 -11.92
CA LYS A 98 16.31 12.20 -11.45
C LYS A 98 17.13 12.11 -10.22
#